data_86c82c56110f913b8e5a1201fbb9a939
#
_entry.id   86c82c56110f913b8e5a1201fbb9a939
#
_cell.length_a   1.000
_cell.length_b   1.000
_cell.length_c   1.000
_cell.angle_alpha   90.00
_cell.angle_beta   90.00
_cell.angle_gamma   90.00
#
_symmetry.space_group_name_H-M   'P 1'
#
loop_
_entity.id
_entity.type
_entity.pdbx_description
1 polymer ?
#
loop_
_entity_poly.entity_id
_entity_poly.type
_entity_poly.pdbx_seq_one_letter_code
_entity_poly.pdbx_strand_id
1 'polypeptide(L)'
;MIQEFQIRVLPVVASSEQNIISYIADEKGIDARTVNAVRVLKRSIDARQRTIFINLTVRVYINEIPQDAEYVHTEYGDVSQKPQVVVVGEGPGGLFASLRLIELGLRPVVLERGKDVRQRKVDLANITKTQSVDPESNYCFGEGGAGAYSDGKLYTRSKKRGSIEKILNVFCQHGASTSILVDAHPHIGTDKLPQVIKAMRNTIIRCGGEVHFQTKMTRLLLEGDKAVGVEAVDLQTGAEKTFRGPVVLATGHSARDVYRYLAEAKIEIEAKGIAVGVRLEHPSQLIDQIQYHSRNGRGKYLPAAEYSFVTQVDGRGVYSFCMCPGGFVIPAATDKQQIVVNGMSPSNRGTQWSNSGMVVETRPEDVGGDENDPLRVMHFQEELERACWQQGNMKQTAPAQRMADFVNNRLSYDLPKSSYAPGLISSPLHFWMPQHVGKRLQEGFKKFGKMSHGFLTNEAILIATETRTSSPVRITRDFTTLQHVRIQGLFPCGEGAGYAGGIVSAGVDGERCAEMCAEYLKN
;
A
#
# COMPACT_ATOMS: atom_id res chain seq x y z
N MET A 1 8.37 25.81 -31.44
CA MET A 1 8.50 24.44 -32.00
C MET A 1 8.70 23.46 -30.81
N ILE A 2 7.92 22.38 -30.79
CA ILE A 2 8.01 21.35 -29.73
C ILE A 2 8.67 20.11 -30.34
N GLN A 3 9.65 19.53 -29.62
CA GLN A 3 10.33 18.27 -29.99
C GLN A 3 10.44 17.32 -28.82
N GLU A 4 10.36 16.01 -29.08
CA GLU A 4 10.54 14.99 -28.06
C GLU A 4 11.82 14.18 -28.33
N PHE A 5 12.58 13.92 -27.27
CA PHE A 5 13.82 13.15 -27.33
C PHE A 5 13.83 12.05 -26.27
N GLN A 6 14.38 10.92 -26.65
CA GLN A 6 14.78 9.87 -25.72
C GLN A 6 16.29 9.95 -25.51
N ILE A 7 16.71 10.15 -24.28
CA ILE A 7 18.13 10.28 -23.92
C ILE A 7 18.47 9.35 -22.77
N ARG A 8 19.73 8.90 -22.76
CA ARG A 8 20.31 8.08 -21.72
C ARG A 8 21.52 8.81 -21.15
N VAL A 9 21.39 9.32 -19.95
CA VAL A 9 22.34 10.28 -19.38
C VAL A 9 22.85 9.84 -18.03
N LEU A 10 23.97 10.43 -17.58
CA LEU A 10 24.46 10.25 -16.21
C LEU A 10 23.52 10.91 -15.19
N PRO A 11 23.49 10.43 -13.94
CA PRO A 11 22.61 10.99 -12.89
C PRO A 11 22.79 12.50 -12.68
N VAL A 12 24.00 13.02 -12.82
CA VAL A 12 24.27 14.46 -12.71
C VAL A 12 23.55 15.27 -13.79
N VAL A 13 23.44 14.76 -15.01
CA VAL A 13 22.73 15.43 -16.10
C VAL A 13 21.22 15.44 -15.82
N ALA A 14 20.67 14.33 -15.34
CA ALA A 14 19.26 14.21 -15.01
C ALA A 14 18.83 15.01 -13.75
N SER A 15 19.77 15.58 -13.01
CA SER A 15 19.52 16.22 -11.71
C SER A 15 18.89 17.61 -11.79
N SER A 16 18.96 18.28 -12.93
CA SER A 16 18.36 19.59 -13.14
C SER A 16 17.93 19.82 -14.58
N GLU A 17 16.93 20.66 -14.76
CA GLU A 17 16.45 21.08 -16.09
C GLU A 17 17.58 21.72 -16.90
N GLN A 18 18.40 22.59 -16.28
CA GLN A 18 19.50 23.26 -16.94
C GLN A 18 20.55 22.28 -17.48
N ASN A 19 20.88 21.22 -16.72
CA ASN A 19 21.81 20.20 -17.18
C ASN A 19 21.24 19.39 -18.36
N ILE A 20 19.94 19.13 -18.35
CA ILE A 20 19.25 18.45 -19.46
C ILE A 20 19.28 19.35 -20.70
N ILE A 21 18.98 20.66 -20.56
CA ILE A 21 19.03 21.61 -21.66
C ILE A 21 20.44 21.65 -22.27
N SER A 22 21.48 21.80 -21.45
CA SER A 22 22.86 21.81 -21.92
C SER A 22 23.22 20.55 -22.69
N TYR A 23 22.87 19.39 -22.14
CA TYR A 23 23.13 18.08 -22.80
C TYR A 23 22.44 17.96 -24.15
N ILE A 24 21.15 18.35 -24.23
CA ILE A 24 20.38 18.29 -25.48
C ILE A 24 20.92 19.28 -26.52
N ALA A 25 21.29 20.48 -26.09
CA ALA A 25 21.88 21.49 -26.95
C ALA A 25 23.16 20.97 -27.61
N ASP A 26 24.04 20.37 -26.84
CA ASP A 26 25.31 19.81 -27.33
C ASP A 26 25.08 18.59 -28.24
N GLU A 27 24.21 17.65 -27.82
CA GLU A 27 24.00 16.40 -28.55
C GLU A 27 23.19 16.57 -29.85
N LYS A 28 22.20 17.48 -29.85
CA LYS A 28 21.28 17.68 -30.99
C LYS A 28 21.59 18.92 -31.83
N GLY A 29 22.60 19.70 -31.45
CA GLY A 29 22.97 20.90 -32.16
C GLY A 29 21.92 22.04 -32.08
N ILE A 30 21.24 22.13 -30.95
CA ILE A 30 20.20 23.14 -30.68
C ILE A 30 20.87 24.28 -29.88
N ASP A 31 20.59 25.54 -30.25
CA ASP A 31 21.03 26.69 -29.45
C ASP A 31 20.30 26.69 -28.09
N ALA A 32 21.03 26.45 -27.00
CA ALA A 32 20.47 26.39 -25.65
C ALA A 32 19.65 27.63 -25.27
N ARG A 33 19.98 28.80 -25.84
CA ARG A 33 19.28 30.05 -25.58
C ARG A 33 17.87 30.09 -26.17
N THR A 34 17.60 29.22 -27.14
CA THR A 34 16.26 29.11 -27.77
C THR A 34 15.36 28.13 -27.03
N VAL A 35 15.89 27.34 -26.09
CA VAL A 35 15.12 26.38 -25.28
C VAL A 35 14.50 27.10 -24.08
N ASN A 36 13.20 27.31 -24.12
CA ASN A 36 12.47 28.00 -23.05
C ASN A 36 12.14 27.10 -21.87
N ALA A 37 11.93 25.80 -22.14
CA ALA A 37 11.66 24.81 -21.09
C ALA A 37 11.94 23.39 -21.58
N VAL A 38 12.18 22.48 -20.63
CA VAL A 38 12.20 21.04 -20.85
C VAL A 38 11.28 20.37 -19.86
N ARG A 39 10.35 19.57 -20.35
CA ARG A 39 9.46 18.74 -19.52
C ARG A 39 9.87 17.28 -19.62
N VAL A 40 10.14 16.66 -18.48
CA VAL A 40 10.37 15.20 -18.40
C VAL A 40 9.04 14.50 -18.51
N LEU A 41 8.89 13.59 -19.48
CA LEU A 41 7.69 12.79 -19.71
C LEU A 41 7.81 11.39 -19.13
N LYS A 42 9.04 10.84 -19.10
CA LYS A 42 9.34 9.52 -18.49
C LYS A 42 10.74 9.55 -17.90
N ARG A 43 10.91 8.90 -16.76
CA ARG A 43 12.18 8.74 -16.07
C ARG A 43 12.32 7.35 -15.48
N SER A 44 13.45 6.70 -15.74
CA SER A 44 13.81 5.42 -15.11
C SER A 44 15.31 5.32 -14.86
N ILE A 45 15.70 4.55 -13.83
CA ILE A 45 17.08 4.30 -13.47
C ILE A 45 17.52 2.98 -14.09
N ASP A 46 18.63 2.99 -14.82
CA ASP A 46 19.29 1.78 -15.33
C ASP A 46 20.54 1.48 -14.51
N ALA A 47 20.39 0.59 -13.53
CA ALA A 47 21.43 0.16 -12.61
C ALA A 47 21.94 -1.27 -12.90
N ARG A 48 21.74 -1.80 -14.10
CA ARG A 48 22.16 -3.16 -14.47
C ARG A 48 23.67 -3.30 -14.64
N GLN A 49 24.37 -2.20 -14.86
CA GLN A 49 25.80 -2.15 -15.08
C GLN A 49 26.48 -1.26 -14.02
N ARG A 50 27.82 -1.31 -13.99
CA ARG A 50 28.63 -0.53 -13.05
C ARG A 50 28.43 0.97 -13.18
N THR A 51 28.26 1.47 -14.42
CA THR A 51 27.88 2.87 -14.66
C THR A 51 26.36 2.98 -14.66
N ILE A 52 25.84 3.78 -13.74
CA ILE A 52 24.40 4.02 -13.62
C ILE A 52 23.97 5.09 -14.61
N PHE A 53 22.90 4.82 -15.34
CA PHE A 53 22.29 5.78 -16.25
C PHE A 53 20.85 6.07 -15.87
N ILE A 54 20.41 7.26 -16.25
CA ILE A 54 19.00 7.67 -16.19
C ILE A 54 18.47 7.73 -17.63
N ASN A 55 17.43 6.95 -17.91
CA ASN A 55 16.70 7.04 -19.15
C ASN A 55 15.61 8.07 -19.02
N LEU A 56 15.59 9.06 -19.89
CA LEU A 56 14.60 10.13 -19.93
C LEU A 56 13.90 10.16 -21.29
N THR A 57 12.58 10.38 -21.28
CA THR A 57 11.87 10.94 -22.42
C THR A 57 11.53 12.37 -22.07
N VAL A 58 11.96 13.32 -22.88
CA VAL A 58 11.81 14.74 -22.62
C VAL A 58 11.13 15.45 -23.77
N ARG A 59 10.31 16.45 -23.47
CA ARG A 59 9.71 17.39 -24.41
C ARG A 59 10.40 18.73 -24.27
N VAL A 60 10.93 19.24 -25.37
CA VAL A 60 11.72 20.48 -25.46
C VAL A 60 10.90 21.55 -26.15
N TYR A 61 10.77 22.69 -25.54
CA TYR A 61 10.03 23.86 -26.04
C TYR A 61 11.03 24.90 -26.58
N ILE A 62 11.15 24.98 -27.91
CA ILE A 62 12.11 25.83 -28.61
C ILE A 62 11.37 27.07 -29.12
N ASN A 63 11.77 28.27 -28.64
CA ASN A 63 11.11 29.55 -28.90
C ASN A 63 9.60 29.52 -28.60
N GLU A 64 9.19 28.71 -27.64
CA GLU A 64 7.80 28.48 -27.29
C GLU A 64 7.68 28.22 -25.77
N ILE A 65 6.64 28.77 -25.16
CA ILE A 65 6.36 28.54 -23.73
C ILE A 65 5.37 27.38 -23.61
N PRO A 66 5.57 26.44 -22.65
CA PRO A 66 4.61 25.38 -22.38
C PRO A 66 3.22 25.94 -22.08
N GLN A 67 2.20 25.50 -22.84
CA GLN A 67 0.80 25.84 -22.61
C GLN A 67 -0.03 24.64 -22.13
N ASP A 68 0.50 23.44 -22.27
CA ASP A 68 -0.13 22.21 -21.82
C ASP A 68 -0.10 22.09 -20.30
N ALA A 69 -1.20 21.61 -19.72
CA ALA A 69 -1.27 21.36 -18.29
C ALA A 69 -0.30 20.25 -17.86
N GLU A 70 0.21 20.35 -16.65
CA GLU A 70 1.12 19.30 -16.10
C GLU A 70 0.40 18.01 -15.78
N TYR A 71 -0.91 18.08 -15.47
CA TYR A 71 -1.77 16.94 -15.22
C TYR A 71 -3.19 17.21 -15.72
N VAL A 72 -3.96 16.13 -15.93
CA VAL A 72 -5.35 16.21 -16.36
C VAL A 72 -6.24 16.48 -15.15
N HIS A 73 -7.02 17.56 -15.22
CA HIS A 73 -7.96 17.95 -14.18
C HIS A 73 -9.29 17.18 -14.32
N THR A 74 -9.84 16.73 -13.20
CA THR A 74 -11.17 16.12 -13.13
C THR A 74 -12.16 17.11 -12.50
N GLU A 75 -13.30 17.31 -13.16
CA GLU A 75 -14.36 18.19 -12.65
C GLU A 75 -15.28 17.42 -11.69
N TYR A 76 -15.58 18.04 -10.55
CA TYR A 76 -16.48 17.51 -9.53
C TYR A 76 -17.62 18.50 -9.28
N GLY A 77 -18.85 18.10 -9.65
CA GLY A 77 -20.05 18.90 -9.46
C GLY A 77 -20.69 18.75 -8.06
N ASP A 78 -21.71 19.57 -7.79
CA ASP A 78 -22.51 19.45 -6.59
C ASP A 78 -23.44 18.24 -6.67
N VAL A 79 -23.39 17.38 -5.65
CA VAL A 79 -24.21 16.17 -5.53
C VAL A 79 -25.09 16.17 -4.27
N SER A 80 -25.19 17.28 -3.57
CA SER A 80 -25.92 17.39 -2.30
C SER A 80 -27.39 16.92 -2.36
N GLN A 81 -28.03 17.02 -3.53
CA GLN A 81 -29.42 16.61 -3.78
C GLN A 81 -29.53 15.39 -4.70
N LYS A 82 -28.43 14.66 -4.88
CA LYS A 82 -28.38 13.48 -5.75
C LYS A 82 -28.64 12.19 -4.97
N PRO A 83 -28.99 11.07 -5.67
CA PRO A 83 -29.15 9.77 -5.02
C PRO A 83 -27.93 9.36 -4.22
N GLN A 84 -28.17 8.82 -3.04
CA GLN A 84 -27.13 8.47 -2.06
C GLN A 84 -26.59 7.07 -2.29
N VAL A 85 -25.28 6.92 -2.13
CA VAL A 85 -24.55 5.63 -2.11
C VAL A 85 -23.73 5.58 -0.82
N VAL A 86 -23.85 4.49 -0.08
CA VAL A 86 -23.07 4.26 1.14
C VAL A 86 -21.72 3.64 0.77
N VAL A 87 -20.65 4.28 1.21
CA VAL A 87 -19.28 3.79 1.03
C VAL A 87 -18.70 3.42 2.38
N VAL A 88 -18.43 2.14 2.60
CA VAL A 88 -17.88 1.66 3.87
C VAL A 88 -16.37 1.51 3.75
N GLY A 89 -15.65 2.36 4.47
CA GLY A 89 -14.19 2.48 4.47
C GLY A 89 -13.67 3.65 3.64
N GLU A 90 -12.76 4.42 4.21
CA GLU A 90 -12.10 5.58 3.58
C GLU A 90 -10.63 5.31 3.23
N GLY A 91 -10.34 4.07 2.86
CA GLY A 91 -9.08 3.70 2.22
C GLY A 91 -9.07 4.09 0.73
N PRO A 92 -8.02 3.72 -0.03
CA PRO A 92 -7.93 4.09 -1.44
C PRO A 92 -9.14 3.66 -2.28
N GLY A 93 -9.67 2.46 -2.02
CA GLY A 93 -10.89 1.99 -2.72
C GLY A 93 -12.09 2.89 -2.47
N GLY A 94 -12.35 3.22 -1.20
CA GLY A 94 -13.50 4.07 -0.83
C GLY A 94 -13.34 5.53 -1.27
N LEU A 95 -12.14 6.11 -1.17
CA LEU A 95 -11.86 7.48 -1.62
C LEU A 95 -12.09 7.64 -3.12
N PHE A 96 -11.51 6.77 -3.93
CA PHE A 96 -11.67 6.83 -5.39
C PHE A 96 -13.08 6.45 -5.83
N ALA A 97 -13.75 5.50 -5.15
CA ALA A 97 -15.18 5.25 -5.37
C ALA A 97 -16.01 6.51 -5.12
N SER A 98 -15.76 7.20 -4.01
CA SER A 98 -16.50 8.42 -3.62
C SER A 98 -16.31 9.56 -4.63
N LEU A 99 -15.08 9.83 -5.05
CA LEU A 99 -14.80 10.84 -6.06
C LEU A 99 -15.45 10.48 -7.42
N ARG A 100 -15.40 9.19 -7.80
CA ARG A 100 -16.02 8.73 -9.04
C ARG A 100 -17.55 8.80 -8.98
N LEU A 101 -18.16 8.50 -7.86
CA LEU A 101 -19.60 8.69 -7.65
C LEU A 101 -20.01 10.15 -7.88
N ILE A 102 -19.23 11.12 -7.38
CA ILE A 102 -19.47 12.55 -7.62
C ILE A 102 -19.43 12.89 -9.11
N GLU A 103 -18.43 12.41 -9.86
CA GLU A 103 -18.36 12.59 -11.31
C GLU A 103 -19.62 12.03 -12.02
N LEU A 104 -20.18 10.95 -11.49
CA LEU A 104 -21.37 10.27 -12.03
C LEU A 104 -22.69 10.87 -11.54
N GLY A 105 -22.65 11.96 -10.76
CA GLY A 105 -23.85 12.62 -10.23
C GLY A 105 -24.51 11.86 -9.10
N LEU A 106 -23.75 11.13 -8.29
CA LEU A 106 -24.22 10.39 -7.13
C LEU A 106 -23.56 10.93 -5.86
N ARG A 107 -24.31 10.91 -4.75
CA ARG A 107 -23.86 11.43 -3.45
C ARG A 107 -23.22 10.33 -2.61
N PRO A 108 -21.91 10.34 -2.37
CA PRO A 108 -21.27 9.40 -1.47
C PRO A 108 -21.52 9.79 0.00
N VAL A 109 -21.86 8.80 0.81
CA VAL A 109 -21.86 8.87 2.27
C VAL A 109 -20.86 7.87 2.79
N VAL A 110 -19.71 8.36 3.23
CA VAL A 110 -18.55 7.54 3.61
C VAL A 110 -18.56 7.29 5.10
N LEU A 111 -18.41 6.03 5.50
CA LEU A 111 -18.27 5.60 6.89
C LEU A 111 -16.86 5.09 7.13
N GLU A 112 -16.13 5.72 8.05
CA GLU A 112 -14.79 5.30 8.47
C GLU A 112 -14.79 4.99 9.97
N ARG A 113 -14.38 3.78 10.32
CA ARG A 113 -14.32 3.32 11.71
C ARG A 113 -13.29 4.06 12.54
N GLY A 114 -12.16 4.42 11.90
CA GLY A 114 -11.08 5.14 12.56
C GLY A 114 -11.25 6.66 12.53
N LYS A 115 -10.16 7.35 12.83
CA LYS A 115 -10.11 8.80 12.94
C LYS A 115 -9.51 9.44 11.69
N ASP A 116 -9.65 10.78 11.58
CA ASP A 116 -8.98 11.54 10.54
C ASP A 116 -7.44 11.44 10.64
N VAL A 117 -6.74 11.79 9.58
CA VAL A 117 -5.26 11.67 9.51
C VAL A 117 -4.54 12.39 10.65
N ARG A 118 -5.07 13.50 11.16
CA ARG A 118 -4.44 14.26 12.24
C ARG A 118 -4.56 13.53 13.58
N GLN A 119 -5.76 13.11 13.95
CA GLN A 119 -6.02 12.38 15.19
C GLN A 119 -5.38 10.99 15.16
N ARG A 120 -5.47 10.30 14.02
CA ARG A 120 -4.84 9.00 13.78
C ARG A 120 -3.33 9.03 14.02
N LYS A 121 -2.64 10.12 13.63
CA LYS A 121 -1.20 10.30 13.89
C LYS A 121 -0.85 10.25 15.37
N VAL A 122 -1.72 10.76 16.24
CA VAL A 122 -1.55 10.69 17.70
C VAL A 122 -1.68 9.24 18.18
N ASP A 123 -2.68 8.50 17.69
CA ASP A 123 -2.89 7.10 18.05
C ASP A 123 -1.71 6.23 17.63
N LEU A 124 -1.15 6.47 16.44
CA LEU A 124 0.06 5.79 15.96
C LEU A 124 1.27 6.04 16.86
N ALA A 125 1.48 7.28 17.29
CA ALA A 125 2.56 7.62 18.22
C ALA A 125 2.39 6.93 19.59
N ASN A 126 1.15 6.74 20.03
CA ASN A 126 0.84 6.08 21.30
C ASN A 126 1.20 4.59 21.29
N ILE A 127 1.14 3.90 20.15
CA ILE A 127 1.56 2.49 20.06
C ILE A 127 2.99 2.33 20.58
N THR A 128 3.89 3.21 20.18
CA THR A 128 5.28 3.20 20.65
C THR A 128 5.41 3.59 22.13
N LYS A 129 4.67 4.63 22.56
CA LYS A 129 4.78 5.17 23.92
C LYS A 129 4.17 4.26 24.98
N THR A 130 3.02 3.68 24.70
CA THR A 130 2.23 2.90 25.67
C THR A 130 2.26 1.40 25.43
N GLN A 131 2.88 0.95 24.35
CA GLN A 131 2.88 -0.46 23.93
C GLN A 131 1.47 -1.04 23.71
N SER A 132 0.49 -0.16 23.41
CA SER A 132 -0.93 -0.52 23.26
C SER A 132 -1.47 -0.04 21.92
N VAL A 133 -2.30 -0.89 21.31
CA VAL A 133 -2.96 -0.63 20.03
C VAL A 133 -4.42 -0.26 20.30
N ASP A 134 -4.91 0.82 19.67
CA ASP A 134 -6.34 1.12 19.57
C ASP A 134 -6.92 0.25 18.44
N PRO A 135 -7.86 -0.68 18.73
CA PRO A 135 -8.43 -1.57 17.72
C PRO A 135 -9.18 -0.85 16.60
N GLU A 136 -9.61 0.39 16.81
CA GLU A 136 -10.40 1.15 15.84
C GLU A 136 -9.60 2.26 15.14
N SER A 137 -8.40 2.61 15.63
CA SER A 137 -7.55 3.65 15.04
C SER A 137 -6.08 3.26 15.14
N ASN A 138 -5.49 2.84 14.04
CA ASN A 138 -4.14 2.27 13.98
C ASN A 138 -3.55 2.39 12.57
N TYR A 139 -2.49 1.66 12.23
CA TYR A 139 -1.89 1.70 10.88
C TYR A 139 -2.79 1.14 9.77
N CYS A 140 -3.83 0.36 10.09
CA CYS A 140 -4.77 -0.19 9.11
C CYS A 140 -6.08 0.57 9.04
N PHE A 141 -6.57 1.09 10.18
CA PHE A 141 -7.87 1.77 10.29
C PHE A 141 -7.70 3.27 10.51
N GLY A 142 -8.55 4.03 9.86
CA GLY A 142 -8.58 5.48 9.83
C GLY A 142 -8.48 6.03 8.41
N GLU A 143 -8.63 7.33 8.28
CA GLU A 143 -8.62 8.07 7.01
C GLU A 143 -7.44 7.67 6.13
N GLY A 144 -7.70 7.30 4.89
CA GLY A 144 -6.72 6.82 3.92
C GLY A 144 -6.31 5.34 4.06
N GLY A 145 -6.85 4.63 5.05
CA GLY A 145 -6.59 3.20 5.28
C GLY A 145 -5.12 2.88 5.57
N ALA A 146 -4.70 1.64 5.29
CA ALA A 146 -3.32 1.19 5.47
C ALA A 146 -2.32 1.91 4.56
N GLY A 147 -2.79 2.50 3.45
CA GLY A 147 -1.96 3.25 2.50
C GLY A 147 -1.45 4.59 3.03
N ALA A 148 -2.19 5.26 3.90
CA ALA A 148 -1.88 6.62 4.36
C ALA A 148 -0.51 6.77 5.02
N TYR A 149 -0.11 5.76 5.79
CA TYR A 149 1.16 5.71 6.51
C TYR A 149 2.03 4.55 6.00
N SER A 150 2.30 4.57 4.69
CA SER A 150 3.16 3.62 3.98
C SER A 150 4.24 4.34 3.17
N ASP A 151 5.01 3.64 2.35
CA ASP A 151 5.87 4.27 1.34
C ASP A 151 5.04 5.04 0.28
N GLY A 152 3.76 4.74 0.17
CA GLY A 152 2.88 5.38 -0.80
C GLY A 152 3.22 4.99 -2.24
N LYS A 153 3.60 3.73 -2.47
CA LYS A 153 3.89 3.20 -3.82
C LYS A 153 2.66 3.24 -4.70
N LEU A 154 2.87 3.76 -5.90
CA LEU A 154 1.83 3.94 -6.92
C LEU A 154 2.05 3.05 -8.14
N TYR A 155 3.04 2.16 -8.09
CA TYR A 155 3.27 1.20 -9.15
C TYR A 155 2.32 0.00 -9.03
N THR A 156 1.74 -0.42 -10.17
CA THR A 156 0.97 -1.66 -10.28
C THR A 156 1.30 -2.38 -11.57
N ARG A 157 1.33 -3.70 -11.52
CA ARG A 157 1.52 -4.55 -12.71
C ARG A 157 0.24 -4.74 -13.51
N SER A 158 -0.92 -4.52 -12.89
CA SER A 158 -2.23 -4.71 -13.53
C SER A 158 -2.64 -3.46 -14.30
N LYS A 159 -2.56 -3.51 -15.62
CA LYS A 159 -2.97 -2.42 -16.54
C LYS A 159 -4.33 -2.67 -17.20
N LYS A 160 -4.97 -3.82 -16.97
CA LYS A 160 -6.14 -4.27 -17.73
C LYS A 160 -7.49 -3.84 -17.16
N ARG A 161 -7.54 -3.31 -15.93
CA ARG A 161 -8.80 -3.12 -15.18
C ARG A 161 -9.33 -1.68 -15.17
N GLY A 162 -8.54 -0.69 -15.57
CA GLY A 162 -8.92 0.72 -15.57
C GLY A 162 -7.73 1.64 -15.76
N SER A 163 -7.95 2.96 -15.73
CA SER A 163 -6.91 3.96 -16.00
C SER A 163 -6.07 4.25 -14.77
N ILE A 164 -4.85 3.72 -14.77
CA ILE A 164 -3.82 4.07 -13.77
C ILE A 164 -3.48 5.55 -13.87
N GLU A 165 -3.40 6.08 -15.09
CA GLU A 165 -3.09 7.49 -15.35
C GLU A 165 -4.10 8.41 -14.67
N LYS A 166 -5.39 8.10 -14.74
CA LYS A 166 -6.44 8.87 -14.06
C LYS A 166 -6.22 8.92 -12.55
N ILE A 167 -5.92 7.77 -11.91
CA ILE A 167 -5.63 7.71 -10.48
C ILE A 167 -4.46 8.63 -10.11
N LEU A 168 -3.37 8.61 -10.89
CA LEU A 168 -2.21 9.47 -10.65
C LEU A 168 -2.54 10.95 -10.84
N ASN A 169 -3.31 11.30 -11.87
CA ASN A 169 -3.77 12.67 -12.10
C ASN A 169 -4.66 13.19 -10.94
N VAL A 170 -5.55 12.35 -10.42
CA VAL A 170 -6.37 12.71 -9.25
C VAL A 170 -5.48 12.98 -8.02
N PHE A 171 -4.43 12.19 -7.79
CA PHE A 171 -3.47 12.49 -6.73
C PHE A 171 -2.75 13.83 -6.96
N CYS A 172 -2.31 14.13 -8.18
CA CYS A 172 -1.69 15.41 -8.51
C CYS A 172 -2.66 16.59 -8.29
N GLN A 173 -3.91 16.46 -8.70
CA GLN A 173 -4.97 17.46 -8.45
C GLN A 173 -5.19 17.75 -6.96
N HIS A 174 -4.90 16.78 -6.09
CA HIS A 174 -5.03 16.91 -4.64
C HIS A 174 -3.70 17.17 -3.92
N GLY A 175 -2.65 17.56 -4.66
CA GLY A 175 -1.40 18.06 -4.10
C GLY A 175 -0.22 17.10 -4.11
N ALA A 176 -0.33 15.95 -4.76
CA ALA A 176 0.84 15.12 -5.01
C ALA A 176 1.76 15.75 -6.06
N SER A 177 3.06 15.47 -5.98
CA SER A 177 4.02 15.93 -6.98
C SER A 177 3.73 15.32 -8.36
N THR A 178 3.83 16.12 -9.42
CA THR A 178 3.70 15.65 -10.82
C THR A 178 4.80 14.66 -11.22
N SER A 179 5.86 14.52 -10.42
CA SER A 179 6.87 13.47 -10.61
C SER A 179 6.29 12.05 -10.63
N ILE A 180 5.16 11.82 -9.95
CA ILE A 180 4.48 10.51 -9.98
C ILE A 180 3.94 10.12 -11.35
N LEU A 181 3.74 11.09 -12.24
CA LEU A 181 3.29 10.86 -13.63
C LEU A 181 4.43 10.40 -14.53
N VAL A 182 5.67 10.67 -14.15
CA VAL A 182 6.85 10.47 -15.00
C VAL A 182 7.77 9.37 -14.52
N ASP A 183 7.83 9.12 -13.22
CA ASP A 183 8.70 8.12 -12.62
C ASP A 183 8.21 6.69 -12.93
N ALA A 184 9.13 5.80 -13.26
CA ALA A 184 8.81 4.39 -13.52
C ALA A 184 8.29 3.66 -12.27
N HIS A 185 8.78 4.06 -11.08
CA HIS A 185 8.34 3.54 -9.78
C HIS A 185 7.90 4.70 -8.88
N PRO A 186 6.71 5.29 -9.14
CA PRO A 186 6.27 6.47 -8.42
C PRO A 186 5.87 6.14 -6.98
N HIS A 187 6.12 7.10 -6.07
CA HIS A 187 5.68 7.05 -4.69
C HIS A 187 5.41 8.47 -4.16
N ILE A 188 4.64 8.58 -3.08
CA ILE A 188 4.35 9.89 -2.46
C ILE A 188 5.12 10.06 -1.14
N GLY A 189 5.15 9.04 -0.31
CA GLY A 189 5.78 9.07 1.00
C GLY A 189 4.81 9.38 2.15
N THR A 190 5.14 8.84 3.32
CA THR A 190 4.27 8.89 4.51
C THR A 190 4.13 10.29 5.11
N ASP A 191 5.05 11.20 4.81
CA ASP A 191 5.02 12.61 5.25
C ASP A 191 4.07 13.48 4.41
N LYS A 192 3.81 13.13 3.16
CA LYS A 192 3.00 13.90 2.21
C LYS A 192 1.63 13.30 1.93
N LEU A 193 1.53 11.98 1.87
CA LEU A 193 0.29 11.28 1.51
C LEU A 193 -0.91 11.64 2.40
N PRO A 194 -0.78 11.82 3.73
CA PRO A 194 -1.90 12.25 4.57
C PRO A 194 -2.52 13.59 4.16
N GLN A 195 -1.73 14.55 3.66
CA GLN A 195 -2.26 15.83 3.19
C GLN A 195 -3.02 15.69 1.88
N VAL A 196 -2.55 14.84 0.99
CA VAL A 196 -3.24 14.52 -0.28
C VAL A 196 -4.60 13.87 0.01
N ILE A 197 -4.64 12.90 0.92
CA ILE A 197 -5.86 12.22 1.37
C ILE A 197 -6.84 13.23 1.97
N LYS A 198 -6.38 14.11 2.86
CA LYS A 198 -7.19 15.20 3.42
C LYS A 198 -7.78 16.10 2.33
N ALA A 199 -7.01 16.45 1.31
CA ALA A 199 -7.49 17.25 0.18
C ALA A 199 -8.59 16.51 -0.61
N MET A 200 -8.46 15.19 -0.81
CA MET A 200 -9.49 14.37 -1.46
C MET A 200 -10.78 14.35 -0.63
N ARG A 201 -10.71 14.15 0.68
CA ARG A 201 -11.87 14.26 1.59
C ARG A 201 -12.54 15.62 1.49
N ASN A 202 -11.76 16.71 1.50
CA ASN A 202 -12.30 18.06 1.39
C ASN A 202 -13.06 18.27 0.07
N THR A 203 -12.61 17.66 -1.01
CA THR A 203 -13.34 17.66 -2.29
C THR A 203 -14.68 16.92 -2.16
N ILE A 204 -14.71 15.75 -1.53
CA ILE A 204 -15.94 14.99 -1.30
C ILE A 204 -16.97 15.84 -0.51
N ILE A 205 -16.55 16.45 0.59
CA ILE A 205 -17.41 17.28 1.44
C ILE A 205 -17.88 18.53 0.70
N ARG A 206 -16.99 19.24 0.04
CA ARG A 206 -17.32 20.46 -0.75
C ARG A 206 -18.36 20.19 -1.83
N CYS A 207 -18.34 19.00 -2.43
CA CYS A 207 -19.30 18.62 -3.46
C CYS A 207 -20.63 18.09 -2.92
N GLY A 208 -20.84 18.10 -1.58
CA GLY A 208 -22.09 17.67 -0.96
C GLY A 208 -22.12 16.20 -0.54
N GLY A 209 -20.99 15.48 -0.62
CA GLY A 209 -20.83 14.17 0.03
C GLY A 209 -20.65 14.30 1.55
N GLU A 210 -20.69 13.18 2.23
CA GLU A 210 -20.48 13.10 3.68
C GLU A 210 -19.35 12.14 4.03
N VAL A 211 -18.60 12.46 5.08
CA VAL A 211 -17.59 11.56 5.67
C VAL A 211 -17.83 11.52 7.18
N HIS A 212 -18.12 10.32 7.68
CA HIS A 212 -18.38 10.04 9.08
C HIS A 212 -17.24 9.23 9.67
N PHE A 213 -16.38 9.87 10.47
CA PHE A 213 -15.33 9.22 11.25
C PHE A 213 -15.89 8.56 12.51
N GLN A 214 -15.13 7.61 13.05
CA GLN A 214 -15.50 6.84 14.24
C GLN A 214 -16.92 6.26 14.12
N THR A 215 -17.30 5.90 12.90
CA THR A 215 -18.59 5.33 12.53
C THR A 215 -18.35 3.98 11.89
N LYS A 216 -18.63 2.92 12.63
CA LYS A 216 -18.31 1.54 12.28
C LYS A 216 -19.56 0.81 11.81
N MET A 217 -19.53 0.28 10.59
CA MET A 217 -20.57 -0.62 10.08
C MET A 217 -20.65 -1.86 10.97
N THR A 218 -21.86 -2.20 11.39
CA THR A 218 -22.15 -3.41 12.18
C THR A 218 -22.81 -4.50 11.36
N ARG A 219 -23.70 -4.12 10.43
CA ARG A 219 -24.35 -5.07 9.52
C ARG A 219 -24.89 -4.39 8.26
N LEU A 220 -25.19 -5.20 7.25
CA LEU A 220 -25.93 -4.79 6.06
C LEU A 220 -27.44 -4.73 6.37
N LEU A 221 -28.14 -3.77 5.78
CA LEU A 221 -29.60 -3.77 5.70
C LEU A 221 -30.00 -4.50 4.42
N LEU A 222 -30.69 -5.61 4.57
CA LEU A 222 -31.14 -6.44 3.46
C LEU A 222 -32.66 -6.42 3.36
N GLU A 223 -33.16 -6.23 2.14
CA GLU A 223 -34.57 -6.43 1.78
C GLU A 223 -34.60 -7.57 0.72
N GLY A 224 -34.87 -8.79 1.18
CA GLY A 224 -34.65 -10.00 0.37
C GLY A 224 -33.19 -10.14 -0.01
N ASP A 225 -32.91 -10.24 -1.31
CA ASP A 225 -31.55 -10.35 -1.86
C ASP A 225 -30.95 -8.99 -2.25
N LYS A 226 -31.45 -7.88 -1.69
CA LYS A 226 -30.97 -6.53 -1.98
C LYS A 226 -30.38 -5.88 -0.76
N ALA A 227 -29.15 -5.34 -0.88
CA ALA A 227 -28.59 -4.43 0.10
C ALA A 227 -29.17 -3.03 -0.13
N VAL A 228 -29.88 -2.53 0.88
CA VAL A 228 -30.54 -1.22 0.85
C VAL A 228 -29.92 -0.23 1.82
N GLY A 229 -28.82 -0.59 2.44
CA GLY A 229 -28.06 0.24 3.35
C GLY A 229 -27.21 -0.55 4.33
N VAL A 230 -26.76 0.15 5.37
CA VAL A 230 -26.01 -0.43 6.48
C VAL A 230 -26.53 0.13 7.82
N GLU A 231 -26.37 -0.66 8.87
CA GLU A 231 -26.36 -0.18 10.24
C GLU A 231 -24.93 0.04 10.69
N ALA A 232 -24.73 1.07 11.47
CA ALA A 232 -23.45 1.46 12.02
C ALA A 232 -23.59 1.94 13.46
N VAL A 233 -22.49 1.93 14.19
CA VAL A 233 -22.39 2.47 15.54
C VAL A 233 -21.43 3.66 15.54
N ASP A 234 -21.83 4.73 16.18
CA ASP A 234 -20.96 5.85 16.53
C ASP A 234 -20.08 5.42 17.72
N LEU A 235 -18.79 5.29 17.49
CA LEU A 235 -17.85 4.76 18.50
C LEU A 235 -17.60 5.75 19.67
N GLN A 236 -17.96 7.02 19.51
CA GLN A 236 -17.83 8.01 20.59
C GLN A 236 -19.02 7.98 21.53
N THR A 237 -20.21 7.79 21.00
CA THR A 237 -21.46 7.90 21.76
C THR A 237 -22.13 6.55 22.01
N GLY A 238 -21.77 5.52 21.26
CA GLY A 238 -22.45 4.23 21.24
C GLY A 238 -23.80 4.25 20.52
N ALA A 239 -24.20 5.37 19.90
CA ALA A 239 -25.47 5.50 19.21
C ALA A 239 -25.49 4.68 17.92
N GLU A 240 -26.56 3.93 17.71
CA GLU A 240 -26.83 3.23 16.47
C GLU A 240 -27.31 4.22 15.40
N LYS A 241 -26.81 4.05 14.18
CA LYS A 241 -27.16 4.87 13.01
C LYS A 241 -27.48 3.98 11.83
N THR A 242 -28.39 4.43 10.99
CA THR A 242 -28.78 3.76 9.77
C THR A 242 -28.47 4.65 8.57
N PHE A 243 -27.80 4.08 7.56
CA PHE A 243 -27.51 4.77 6.29
C PHE A 243 -28.11 3.97 5.15
N ARG A 244 -28.95 4.60 4.32
CA ARG A 244 -29.65 3.93 3.23
C ARG A 244 -29.03 4.23 1.88
N GLY A 245 -29.06 3.24 0.98
CA GLY A 245 -28.55 3.27 -0.38
C GLY A 245 -27.81 1.97 -0.74
N PRO A 246 -27.46 1.75 -2.01
CA PRO A 246 -26.54 0.69 -2.36
C PRO A 246 -25.20 0.88 -1.66
N VAL A 247 -24.47 -0.21 -1.47
CA VAL A 247 -23.29 -0.27 -0.60
C VAL A 247 -22.04 -0.63 -1.37
N VAL A 248 -21.05 0.26 -1.36
CA VAL A 248 -19.67 -0.06 -1.77
C VAL A 248 -18.91 -0.47 -0.51
N LEU A 249 -18.52 -1.74 -0.42
CA LEU A 249 -17.86 -2.31 0.75
C LEU A 249 -16.35 -2.35 0.55
N ALA A 250 -15.64 -1.31 1.03
CA ALA A 250 -14.23 -1.06 0.83
C ALA A 250 -13.44 -1.05 2.15
N THR A 251 -13.62 -2.06 2.98
CA THR A 251 -13.19 -2.11 4.40
C THR A 251 -11.71 -2.41 4.63
N GLY A 252 -10.94 -2.73 3.57
CA GLY A 252 -9.52 -3.10 3.68
C GLY A 252 -9.31 -4.54 4.18
N HIS A 253 -8.05 -5.00 4.12
CA HIS A 253 -7.69 -6.40 4.40
C HIS A 253 -7.68 -6.80 5.88
N SER A 254 -7.83 -5.84 6.80
CA SER A 254 -7.69 -6.06 8.26
C SER A 254 -9.01 -6.01 9.04
N ALA A 255 -10.13 -5.75 8.38
CA ALA A 255 -11.46 -5.68 9.01
C ALA A 255 -12.03 -7.09 9.27
N ARG A 256 -11.42 -7.81 10.20
CA ARG A 256 -11.75 -9.20 10.52
C ARG A 256 -13.15 -9.38 11.10
N ASP A 257 -13.64 -8.38 11.81
CA ASP A 257 -15.03 -8.32 12.29
C ASP A 257 -16.04 -8.35 11.14
N VAL A 258 -15.73 -7.68 10.03
CA VAL A 258 -16.57 -7.72 8.81
C VAL A 258 -16.59 -9.12 8.22
N TYR A 259 -15.44 -9.78 8.10
CA TYR A 259 -15.38 -11.15 7.58
C TYR A 259 -16.15 -12.15 8.47
N ARG A 260 -16.02 -12.03 9.80
CA ARG A 260 -16.80 -12.85 10.74
C ARG A 260 -18.30 -12.60 10.58
N TYR A 261 -18.70 -11.33 10.53
CA TYR A 261 -20.09 -10.97 10.29
C TYR A 261 -20.64 -11.59 9.00
N LEU A 262 -19.91 -11.47 7.89
CA LEU A 262 -20.34 -12.04 6.60
C LEU A 262 -20.49 -13.57 6.67
N ALA A 263 -19.55 -14.26 7.32
CA ALA A 263 -19.61 -15.70 7.52
C ALA A 263 -20.81 -16.11 8.38
N GLU A 264 -21.04 -15.44 9.51
CA GLU A 264 -22.16 -15.68 10.43
C GLU A 264 -23.53 -15.41 9.76
N ALA A 265 -23.61 -14.35 8.97
CA ALA A 265 -24.81 -13.99 8.19
C ALA A 265 -24.99 -14.86 6.95
N LYS A 266 -24.11 -15.84 6.71
CA LYS A 266 -24.10 -16.71 5.53
C LYS A 266 -24.07 -15.96 4.20
N ILE A 267 -23.43 -14.80 4.19
CA ILE A 267 -23.11 -14.03 2.99
C ILE A 267 -21.84 -14.64 2.40
N GLU A 268 -21.90 -15.01 1.14
CA GLU A 268 -20.89 -15.84 0.49
C GLU A 268 -19.52 -15.17 0.42
N ILE A 269 -18.55 -15.81 1.05
CA ILE A 269 -17.13 -15.48 1.05
C ILE A 269 -16.31 -16.75 0.87
N GLU A 270 -15.06 -16.63 0.48
CA GLU A 270 -14.16 -17.77 0.32
C GLU A 270 -12.78 -17.49 0.95
N ALA A 271 -12.12 -18.56 1.41
CA ALA A 271 -10.74 -18.46 1.86
C ALA A 271 -9.82 -18.08 0.70
N LYS A 272 -8.92 -17.14 0.93
CA LYS A 272 -7.98 -16.63 -0.07
C LYS A 272 -6.55 -16.78 0.43
N GLY A 273 -5.66 -17.28 -0.44
CA GLY A 273 -4.24 -17.35 -0.15
C GLY A 273 -3.62 -15.96 0.11
N ILE A 274 -2.61 -15.97 0.95
CA ILE A 274 -1.82 -14.81 1.36
C ILE A 274 -0.33 -15.14 1.21
N ALA A 275 0.53 -14.23 1.64
CA ALA A 275 1.92 -14.52 1.90
C ALA A 275 2.29 -14.04 3.30
N VAL A 276 3.11 -14.80 4.00
CA VAL A 276 3.53 -14.49 5.37
C VAL A 276 5.02 -14.68 5.55
N GLY A 277 5.60 -13.93 6.47
CA GLY A 277 7.01 -14.01 6.78
C GLY A 277 7.46 -12.96 7.78
N VAL A 278 8.51 -12.26 7.45
CA VAL A 278 9.18 -11.29 8.30
C VAL A 278 9.41 -9.98 7.59
N ARG A 279 9.68 -8.91 8.35
CA ARG A 279 10.27 -7.69 7.81
C ARG A 279 11.79 -7.79 7.91
N LEU A 280 12.46 -7.71 6.78
CA LEU A 280 13.92 -7.72 6.68
C LEU A 280 14.42 -6.27 6.59
N GLU A 281 15.26 -5.87 7.51
CA GLU A 281 15.84 -4.53 7.57
C GLU A 281 17.37 -4.59 7.40
N HIS A 282 17.88 -3.80 6.45
CA HIS A 282 19.29 -3.60 6.20
C HIS A 282 19.72 -2.15 6.49
N PRO A 283 21.00 -1.87 6.73
CA PRO A 283 21.53 -0.53 6.54
C PRO A 283 21.27 -0.04 5.11
N SER A 284 20.70 1.14 4.95
CA SER A 284 20.37 1.70 3.62
C SER A 284 21.60 1.83 2.73
N GLN A 285 22.74 2.23 3.32
CA GLN A 285 24.01 2.35 2.58
C GLN A 285 24.46 1.01 1.98
N LEU A 286 24.28 -0.10 2.70
CA LEU A 286 24.64 -1.42 2.17
C LEU A 286 23.79 -1.78 0.93
N ILE A 287 22.49 -1.52 0.98
CA ILE A 287 21.61 -1.74 -0.17
C ILE A 287 21.99 -0.83 -1.34
N ASP A 288 22.31 0.43 -1.07
CA ASP A 288 22.80 1.36 -2.11
C ASP A 288 24.11 0.86 -2.75
N GLN A 289 25.05 0.37 -1.95
CA GLN A 289 26.31 -0.20 -2.45
C GLN A 289 26.09 -1.41 -3.34
N ILE A 290 25.20 -2.32 -2.94
CA ILE A 290 24.88 -3.54 -3.69
C ILE A 290 24.21 -3.17 -5.02
N GLN A 291 23.14 -2.38 -4.97
CA GLN A 291 22.28 -2.10 -6.12
C GLN A 291 22.91 -1.13 -7.13
N TYR A 292 23.74 -0.20 -6.66
CA TYR A 292 24.45 0.76 -7.51
C TYR A 292 25.89 0.36 -7.81
N HIS A 293 26.33 -0.83 -7.38
CA HIS A 293 27.65 -1.38 -7.66
C HIS A 293 28.81 -0.42 -7.27
N SER A 294 28.62 0.34 -6.19
CA SER A 294 29.53 1.40 -5.77
C SER A 294 29.85 1.31 -4.28
N ARG A 295 31.12 1.36 -3.92
CA ARG A 295 31.56 1.43 -2.51
C ARG A 295 31.04 2.66 -1.78
N ASN A 296 30.77 3.73 -2.53
CA ASN A 296 30.24 5.00 -1.97
C ASN A 296 28.71 5.04 -1.89
N GLY A 297 28.04 3.93 -2.27
CA GLY A 297 26.58 3.87 -2.31
C GLY A 297 25.98 4.75 -3.42
N ARG A 298 24.85 5.42 -3.13
CA ARG A 298 24.07 6.19 -4.12
C ARG A 298 24.68 7.54 -4.53
N GLY A 299 25.63 8.07 -3.75
CA GLY A 299 26.17 9.40 -4.00
C GLY A 299 25.13 10.51 -3.85
N LYS A 300 25.33 11.64 -4.57
CA LYS A 300 24.52 12.86 -4.44
C LYS A 300 23.22 12.85 -5.26
N TYR A 301 23.19 12.14 -6.39
CA TYR A 301 22.15 12.32 -7.42
C TYR A 301 21.19 11.12 -7.58
N LEU A 302 21.47 10.01 -6.91
CA LEU A 302 20.60 8.83 -6.95
C LEU A 302 19.72 8.75 -5.71
N PRO A 303 18.47 8.26 -5.83
CA PRO A 303 17.62 7.99 -4.67
C PRO A 303 18.13 6.78 -3.89
N ALA A 304 17.55 6.52 -2.71
CA ALA A 304 17.75 5.25 -2.00
C ALA A 304 17.39 4.08 -2.91
N ALA A 305 18.27 3.08 -2.94
CA ALA A 305 18.15 1.97 -3.88
C ALA A 305 16.97 1.04 -3.53
N GLU A 306 16.30 0.58 -4.56
CA GLU A 306 15.25 -0.43 -4.48
C GLU A 306 15.79 -1.81 -4.87
N TYR A 307 15.19 -2.86 -4.34
CA TYR A 307 15.38 -4.22 -4.81
C TYR A 307 14.03 -4.97 -4.91
N SER A 308 14.01 -5.97 -5.75
CA SER A 308 12.91 -6.91 -5.86
C SER A 308 13.47 -8.31 -6.08
N PHE A 309 13.15 -9.22 -5.18
CA PHE A 309 13.57 -10.61 -5.25
C PHE A 309 12.36 -11.53 -5.33
N VAL A 310 12.49 -12.57 -6.12
CA VAL A 310 11.50 -13.64 -6.22
C VAL A 310 12.22 -14.96 -6.54
N THR A 311 11.80 -16.02 -5.88
CA THR A 311 12.24 -17.38 -6.15
C THR A 311 11.15 -18.39 -5.83
N GLN A 312 11.37 -19.64 -6.21
CA GLN A 312 10.51 -20.74 -5.82
C GLN A 312 11.30 -21.68 -4.89
N VAL A 313 10.63 -22.12 -3.83
CA VAL A 313 11.14 -23.12 -2.90
C VAL A 313 10.01 -24.10 -2.59
N ASP A 314 10.22 -25.38 -2.89
CA ASP A 314 9.28 -26.47 -2.65
C ASP A 314 7.84 -26.13 -3.09
N GLY A 315 7.71 -25.64 -4.33
CA GLY A 315 6.42 -25.35 -4.96
C GLY A 315 5.68 -24.11 -4.43
N ARG A 316 6.35 -23.23 -3.64
CA ARG A 316 5.81 -21.96 -3.15
C ARG A 316 6.73 -20.81 -3.49
N GLY A 317 6.12 -19.68 -3.85
CA GLY A 317 6.84 -18.43 -4.05
C GLY A 317 7.45 -17.91 -2.74
N VAL A 318 8.70 -17.47 -2.81
CA VAL A 318 9.38 -16.70 -1.76
C VAL A 318 9.84 -15.40 -2.39
N TYR A 319 9.42 -14.26 -1.84
CA TYR A 319 9.66 -12.99 -2.51
C TYR A 319 9.70 -11.80 -1.55
N SER A 320 10.32 -10.72 -2.04
CA SER A 320 10.25 -9.42 -1.39
C SER A 320 8.89 -8.77 -1.63
N PHE A 321 8.32 -8.21 -0.58
CA PHE A 321 7.02 -7.56 -0.61
C PHE A 321 7.12 -6.16 -0.02
N CYS A 322 6.55 -5.17 -0.72
CA CYS A 322 6.48 -3.79 -0.26
C CYS A 322 7.83 -3.28 0.32
N MET A 323 8.89 -3.33 -0.51
CA MET A 323 10.21 -2.80 -0.14
C MET A 323 10.12 -1.29 0.08
N CYS A 324 10.62 -0.81 1.22
CA CYS A 324 10.62 0.57 1.68
C CYS A 324 12.06 1.10 1.78
N PRO A 325 12.60 1.68 0.70
CA PRO A 325 13.95 2.24 0.70
C PRO A 325 14.04 3.43 1.63
N GLY A 326 15.15 3.57 2.37
CA GLY A 326 15.35 4.69 3.28
C GLY A 326 14.14 4.92 4.19
N GLY A 327 13.64 3.87 4.85
CA GLY A 327 12.38 3.88 5.55
C GLY A 327 12.45 3.36 7.00
N PHE A 328 11.30 2.97 7.52
CA PHE A 328 11.11 2.50 8.89
C PHE A 328 10.29 1.22 8.90
N VAL A 329 10.58 0.33 9.84
CA VAL A 329 9.68 -0.76 10.21
C VAL A 329 8.70 -0.25 11.26
N ILE A 330 7.42 -0.55 11.10
CA ILE A 330 6.33 -0.03 11.91
C ILE A 330 5.47 -1.12 12.53
N PRO A 331 4.84 -0.87 13.71
CA PRO A 331 3.89 -1.77 14.34
C PRO A 331 2.50 -1.61 13.68
N ALA A 332 2.06 -2.63 12.95
CA ALA A 332 0.82 -2.60 12.17
C ALA A 332 -0.29 -3.51 12.72
N ALA A 333 -0.21 -3.91 13.99
CA ALA A 333 -1.25 -4.67 14.67
C ALA A 333 -2.56 -3.86 14.76
N THR A 334 -3.68 -4.57 14.71
CA THR A 334 -5.02 -4.00 14.86
C THR A 334 -5.73 -4.45 16.13
N ASP A 335 -5.05 -5.24 16.96
CA ASP A 335 -5.56 -5.67 18.26
C ASP A 335 -4.42 -5.77 19.29
N LYS A 336 -4.77 -5.84 20.57
CA LYS A 336 -3.84 -5.77 21.70
C LYS A 336 -2.92 -6.98 21.83
N GLN A 337 -3.40 -8.17 21.48
CA GLN A 337 -2.67 -9.43 21.60
C GLN A 337 -2.08 -9.92 20.28
N GLN A 338 -1.60 -8.99 19.49
CA GLN A 338 -1.00 -9.25 18.18
C GLN A 338 0.29 -8.47 18.02
N ILE A 339 1.24 -9.03 17.30
CA ILE A 339 2.32 -8.27 16.64
C ILE A 339 2.21 -8.49 15.15
N VAL A 340 2.15 -7.39 14.44
CA VAL A 340 2.25 -7.31 12.99
C VAL A 340 3.22 -6.20 12.66
N VAL A 341 4.15 -6.45 11.77
CA VAL A 341 5.09 -5.44 11.29
C VAL A 341 4.86 -5.14 9.82
N ASN A 342 5.09 -3.90 9.45
CA ASN A 342 5.06 -3.41 8.09
C ASN A 342 6.14 -2.34 7.91
N GLY A 343 6.20 -1.69 6.77
CA GLY A 343 7.16 -0.64 6.48
C GLY A 343 6.51 0.63 5.94
N MET A 344 7.20 1.74 6.14
CA MET A 344 6.89 3.02 5.52
C MET A 344 8.17 3.77 5.16
N SER A 345 8.08 4.72 4.23
CA SER A 345 9.18 5.63 3.91
C SER A 345 8.70 7.06 3.81
N PRO A 346 9.51 8.03 4.25
CA PRO A 346 9.27 9.43 3.93
C PRO A 346 9.49 9.67 2.42
N SER A 347 8.98 10.78 1.91
CA SER A 347 9.07 11.12 0.48
C SER A 347 10.52 11.21 -0.03
N ASN A 348 11.46 11.66 0.82
CA ASN A 348 12.88 11.73 0.49
C ASN A 348 13.64 10.40 0.65
N ARG A 349 13.03 9.37 1.27
CA ARG A 349 13.65 8.06 1.51
C ARG A 349 15.04 8.18 2.14
N GLY A 350 15.17 9.07 3.12
CA GLY A 350 16.45 9.55 3.65
C GLY A 350 16.90 8.91 4.96
N THR A 351 16.24 7.87 5.47
CA THR A 351 16.68 7.20 6.70
C THR A 351 17.91 6.33 6.46
N GLN A 352 18.55 5.94 7.55
CA GLN A 352 19.72 5.05 7.48
C GLN A 352 19.36 3.56 7.30
N TRP A 353 18.09 3.21 7.19
CA TRP A 353 17.61 1.84 6.99
C TRP A 353 16.80 1.70 5.71
N SER A 354 16.82 0.48 5.18
CA SER A 354 15.90 0.04 4.12
C SER A 354 15.29 -1.29 4.52
N ASN A 355 14.01 -1.48 4.30
CA ASN A 355 13.34 -2.70 4.71
C ASN A 355 12.40 -3.24 3.64
N SER A 356 12.09 -4.52 3.75
CA SER A 356 11.13 -5.21 2.88
C SER A 356 10.46 -6.34 3.64
N GLY A 357 9.20 -6.59 3.38
CA GLY A 357 8.61 -7.88 3.69
C GLY A 357 9.35 -8.98 2.92
N MET A 358 9.70 -10.05 3.61
CA MET A 358 10.21 -11.28 3.01
C MET A 358 9.23 -12.38 3.35
N VAL A 359 8.51 -12.84 2.37
CA VAL A 359 7.28 -13.61 2.56
C VAL A 359 7.23 -14.86 1.72
N VAL A 360 6.49 -15.83 2.20
CA VAL A 360 6.25 -17.13 1.58
C VAL A 360 4.79 -17.23 1.20
N GLU A 361 4.52 -17.57 -0.05
CA GLU A 361 3.18 -17.90 -0.52
C GLU A 361 2.55 -18.96 0.39
N THR A 362 1.38 -18.65 0.92
CA THR A 362 0.60 -19.53 1.80
C THR A 362 -0.81 -19.64 1.25
N ARG A 363 -1.13 -20.82 0.76
CA ARG A 363 -2.43 -21.14 0.15
C ARG A 363 -3.39 -21.69 1.20
N PRO A 364 -4.71 -21.69 0.92
CA PRO A 364 -5.68 -22.29 1.84
C PRO A 364 -5.39 -23.74 2.23
N GLU A 365 -4.84 -24.54 1.32
CA GLU A 365 -4.43 -25.93 1.60
C GLU A 365 -3.17 -26.08 2.47
N ASP A 366 -2.40 -25.00 2.67
CA ASP A 366 -1.20 -25.02 3.50
C ASP A 366 -1.48 -24.77 5.00
N VAL A 367 -2.71 -24.34 5.30
CA VAL A 367 -3.14 -24.04 6.68
C VAL A 367 -4.08 -25.13 7.20
N GLY A 368 -4.05 -25.35 8.51
CA GLY A 368 -4.95 -26.31 9.15
C GLY A 368 -6.41 -25.82 9.22
N GLY A 369 -7.28 -26.65 9.78
CA GLY A 369 -8.67 -26.37 10.00
C GLY A 369 -9.61 -27.04 9.00
N ASP A 370 -10.89 -26.69 9.08
CA ASP A 370 -11.93 -27.23 8.17
C ASP A 370 -11.74 -26.62 6.76
N GLU A 371 -11.68 -27.49 5.75
CA GLU A 371 -11.55 -27.08 4.35
C GLU A 371 -12.73 -26.23 3.86
N ASN A 372 -13.88 -26.35 4.50
CA ASN A 372 -15.07 -25.57 4.19
C ASN A 372 -15.16 -24.24 4.96
N ASP A 373 -14.28 -24.00 5.92
CA ASP A 373 -14.25 -22.73 6.64
C ASP A 373 -13.64 -21.61 5.78
N PRO A 374 -14.42 -20.60 5.35
CA PRO A 374 -13.91 -19.50 4.55
C PRO A 374 -12.95 -18.60 5.36
N LEU A 375 -12.91 -18.72 6.67
CA LEU A 375 -12.05 -17.93 7.58
C LEU A 375 -10.74 -18.64 7.96
N ARG A 376 -10.50 -19.87 7.49
CA ARG A 376 -9.34 -20.67 7.94
C ARG A 376 -7.99 -19.98 7.74
N VAL A 377 -7.80 -19.23 6.64
CA VAL A 377 -6.56 -18.47 6.39
C VAL A 377 -6.47 -17.26 7.34
N MET A 378 -7.58 -16.62 7.65
CA MET A 378 -7.64 -15.56 8.66
C MET A 378 -7.27 -16.08 10.05
N HIS A 379 -7.79 -17.25 10.43
CA HIS A 379 -7.44 -17.91 11.71
C HIS A 379 -5.94 -18.21 11.79
N PHE A 380 -5.34 -18.70 10.72
CA PHE A 380 -3.89 -18.90 10.63
C PHE A 380 -3.10 -17.59 10.85
N GLN A 381 -3.55 -16.47 10.25
CA GLN A 381 -2.93 -15.16 10.50
C GLN A 381 -3.01 -14.79 11.98
N GLU A 382 -4.18 -14.95 12.59
CA GLU A 382 -4.42 -14.60 14.00
C GLU A 382 -3.53 -15.42 14.94
N GLU A 383 -3.41 -16.71 14.69
CA GLU A 383 -2.55 -17.62 15.47
C GLU A 383 -1.07 -17.21 15.37
N LEU A 384 -0.59 -16.91 14.17
CA LEU A 384 0.79 -16.49 13.96
C LEU A 384 1.09 -15.12 14.60
N GLU A 385 0.18 -14.17 14.48
CA GLU A 385 0.29 -12.84 15.09
C GLU A 385 0.27 -12.91 16.62
N ARG A 386 -0.54 -13.80 17.19
CA ARG A 386 -0.60 -14.05 18.63
C ARG A 386 0.67 -14.76 19.13
N ALA A 387 1.14 -15.77 18.43
CA ALA A 387 2.40 -16.44 18.76
C ALA A 387 3.57 -15.44 18.75
N CYS A 388 3.60 -14.56 17.78
CA CYS A 388 4.57 -13.49 17.70
C CYS A 388 4.49 -12.53 18.90
N TRP A 389 3.29 -12.15 19.33
CA TRP A 389 3.06 -11.31 20.52
C TRP A 389 3.55 -11.99 21.81
N GLN A 390 3.31 -13.28 21.94
CA GLN A 390 3.83 -14.05 23.09
C GLN A 390 5.36 -14.09 23.10
N GLN A 391 6.00 -14.27 21.95
CA GLN A 391 7.46 -14.20 21.79
C GLN A 391 8.01 -12.78 21.95
N GLY A 392 7.20 -11.75 21.73
CA GLY A 392 7.49 -10.34 21.92
C GLY A 392 7.25 -9.84 23.35
N ASN A 393 7.30 -10.71 24.34
CA ASN A 393 7.13 -10.37 25.74
C ASN A 393 5.72 -9.81 26.09
N MET A 394 4.70 -10.22 25.34
CA MET A 394 3.29 -9.79 25.49
C MET A 394 3.11 -8.26 25.42
N LYS A 395 3.93 -7.59 24.61
CA LYS A 395 3.89 -6.17 24.31
C LYS A 395 4.06 -5.96 22.79
N GLN A 396 4.22 -4.73 22.36
CA GLN A 396 4.56 -4.41 20.96
C GLN A 396 6.07 -4.50 20.65
N THR A 397 6.87 -4.96 21.58
CA THR A 397 8.27 -5.35 21.35
C THR A 397 8.32 -6.55 20.42
N ALA A 398 8.91 -6.42 19.25
CA ALA A 398 8.87 -7.44 18.23
C ALA A 398 10.02 -8.46 18.40
N PRO A 399 9.75 -9.77 18.23
CA PRO A 399 10.79 -10.78 18.17
C PRO A 399 11.61 -10.63 16.91
N ALA A 400 12.94 -10.74 17.05
CA ALA A 400 13.88 -10.47 15.97
C ALA A 400 15.09 -11.39 16.02
N GLN A 401 15.75 -11.58 14.88
CA GLN A 401 16.93 -12.40 14.73
C GLN A 401 17.81 -11.87 13.61
N ARG A 402 19.13 -11.96 13.74
CA ARG A 402 20.05 -11.61 12.65
C ARG A 402 19.84 -12.56 11.45
N MET A 403 19.91 -12.01 10.24
CA MET A 403 19.57 -12.73 9.01
C MET A 403 20.41 -14.00 8.80
N ALA A 404 21.73 -13.92 8.92
CA ALA A 404 22.60 -15.09 8.70
C ALA A 404 22.49 -16.10 9.85
N ASP A 405 22.22 -15.65 11.09
CA ASP A 405 21.95 -16.54 12.21
C ASP A 405 20.66 -17.35 11.98
N PHE A 406 19.60 -16.68 11.51
CA PHE A 406 18.35 -17.35 11.14
C PHE A 406 18.57 -18.43 10.06
N VAL A 407 19.31 -18.10 9.01
CA VAL A 407 19.61 -19.04 7.91
C VAL A 407 20.40 -20.25 8.40
N ASN A 408 21.27 -20.07 9.37
CA ASN A 408 22.15 -21.10 9.91
C ASN A 408 21.63 -21.78 11.21
N ASN A 409 20.37 -21.53 11.60
CA ASN A 409 19.75 -22.04 12.83
C ASN A 409 20.55 -21.68 14.11
N ARG A 410 21.07 -20.45 14.17
CA ARG A 410 21.86 -19.96 15.31
C ARG A 410 21.07 -18.92 16.09
N LEU A 411 21.30 -18.85 17.39
CA LEU A 411 20.76 -17.76 18.22
C LEU A 411 21.53 -16.47 17.95
N SER A 412 20.82 -15.36 17.97
CA SER A 412 21.42 -14.02 17.98
C SER A 412 21.49 -13.52 19.41
N TYR A 413 22.69 -13.37 19.95
CA TYR A 413 22.90 -12.90 21.34
C TYR A 413 22.77 -11.38 21.46
N ASP A 414 22.94 -10.66 20.37
CA ASP A 414 22.74 -9.23 20.22
C ASP A 414 22.03 -8.92 18.92
N LEU A 415 21.44 -7.73 18.84
CA LEU A 415 20.74 -7.26 17.66
C LEU A 415 21.34 -5.93 17.18
N PRO A 416 21.43 -5.68 15.87
CA PRO A 416 21.83 -4.38 15.35
C PRO A 416 20.77 -3.31 15.70
N LYS A 417 21.14 -2.03 15.60
CA LYS A 417 20.19 -0.93 15.69
C LYS A 417 19.12 -1.09 14.61
N SER A 418 17.88 -0.78 14.97
CA SER A 418 16.71 -0.90 14.10
C SER A 418 15.88 0.36 14.12
N SER A 419 15.10 0.55 13.06
CA SER A 419 14.10 1.61 12.96
C SER A 419 12.81 1.31 13.73
N TYR A 420 12.60 0.06 14.17
CA TYR A 420 11.37 -0.34 14.86
C TYR A 420 11.28 0.29 16.25
N ALA A 421 10.46 1.33 16.36
CA ALA A 421 10.40 2.20 17.54
C ALA A 421 9.90 1.53 18.84
N PRO A 422 8.94 0.56 18.81
CA PRO A 422 8.52 -0.14 20.04
C PRO A 422 9.61 -1.01 20.69
N GLY A 423 10.72 -1.26 19.98
CA GLY A 423 11.82 -2.09 20.48
C GLY A 423 11.77 -3.55 20.00
N LEU A 424 12.91 -4.20 20.12
CA LEU A 424 13.10 -5.58 19.67
C LEU A 424 13.56 -6.46 20.82
N ILE A 425 13.22 -7.74 20.72
CA ILE A 425 13.74 -8.80 21.59
C ILE A 425 14.34 -9.92 20.74
N SER A 426 15.53 -10.38 21.10
CA SER A 426 16.13 -11.53 20.42
C SER A 426 15.27 -12.76 20.62
N SER A 427 14.95 -13.45 19.54
CA SER A 427 14.09 -14.62 19.54
C SER A 427 14.52 -15.61 18.44
N PRO A 428 14.50 -16.92 18.69
CA PRO A 428 14.86 -17.91 17.68
C PRO A 428 13.74 -18.13 16.67
N LEU A 429 13.57 -17.19 15.73
CA LEU A 429 12.51 -17.25 14.71
C LEU A 429 12.54 -18.56 13.93
N HIS A 430 13.74 -19.09 13.64
CA HIS A 430 13.94 -20.38 12.95
C HIS A 430 13.35 -21.58 13.69
N PHE A 431 13.11 -21.44 14.98
CA PHE A 431 12.59 -22.51 15.83
C PHE A 431 11.06 -22.49 15.94
N TRP A 432 10.46 -21.31 16.21
CA TRP A 432 9.03 -21.25 16.52
C TRP A 432 8.12 -20.83 15.35
N MET A 433 8.69 -20.23 14.29
CA MET A 433 7.89 -19.94 13.09
C MET A 433 7.36 -21.24 12.46
N PRO A 434 6.17 -21.20 11.82
CA PRO A 434 5.68 -22.35 11.08
C PRO A 434 6.74 -22.89 10.13
N GLN A 435 7.02 -24.20 10.18
CA GLN A 435 8.14 -24.80 9.45
C GLN A 435 8.06 -24.57 7.94
N HIS A 436 6.85 -24.60 7.37
CA HIS A 436 6.66 -24.34 5.94
C HIS A 436 7.05 -22.92 5.54
N VAL A 437 6.96 -21.95 6.45
CA VAL A 437 7.41 -20.57 6.25
C VAL A 437 8.92 -20.45 6.51
N GLY A 438 9.37 -20.86 7.70
CA GLY A 438 10.75 -20.69 8.15
C GLY A 438 11.78 -21.35 7.22
N LYS A 439 11.58 -22.61 6.86
CA LYS A 439 12.49 -23.32 5.94
C LYS A 439 12.54 -22.70 4.54
N ARG A 440 11.39 -22.28 4.02
CA ARG A 440 11.35 -21.62 2.70
C ARG A 440 12.02 -20.26 2.71
N LEU A 441 11.89 -19.50 3.80
CA LEU A 441 12.63 -18.24 3.96
C LEU A 441 14.13 -18.49 4.01
N GLN A 442 14.60 -19.47 4.76
CA GLN A 442 16.03 -19.82 4.84
C GLN A 442 16.61 -20.14 3.45
N GLU A 443 15.94 -21.01 2.68
CA GLU A 443 16.37 -21.35 1.33
C GLU A 443 16.26 -20.17 0.35
N GLY A 444 15.19 -19.37 0.48
CA GLY A 444 15.02 -18.14 -0.29
C GLY A 444 16.18 -17.17 -0.05
N PHE A 445 16.54 -16.92 1.21
CA PHE A 445 17.65 -16.03 1.56
C PHE A 445 19.00 -16.51 1.03
N LYS A 446 19.27 -17.81 1.03
CA LYS A 446 20.46 -18.39 0.40
C LYS A 446 20.49 -18.10 -1.10
N LYS A 447 19.35 -18.26 -1.79
CA LYS A 447 19.23 -17.94 -3.22
C LYS A 447 19.43 -16.45 -3.48
N PHE A 448 18.81 -15.57 -2.68
CA PHE A 448 18.95 -14.11 -2.84
C PHE A 448 20.39 -13.65 -2.56
N GLY A 449 21.07 -14.24 -1.58
CA GLY A 449 22.47 -13.97 -1.30
C GLY A 449 23.42 -14.36 -2.47
N LYS A 450 23.07 -15.42 -3.22
CA LYS A 450 23.79 -15.80 -4.45
C LYS A 450 23.50 -14.86 -5.61
N MET A 451 22.24 -14.39 -5.73
CA MET A 451 21.84 -13.44 -6.77
C MET A 451 22.42 -12.04 -6.52
N SER A 452 22.61 -11.67 -5.27
CA SER A 452 23.02 -10.33 -4.84
C SER A 452 24.06 -10.45 -3.72
N HIS A 453 25.33 -10.41 -4.10
CA HIS A 453 26.46 -10.58 -3.19
C HIS A 453 26.43 -9.51 -2.07
N GLY A 454 26.57 -9.94 -0.82
CA GLY A 454 26.51 -9.08 0.37
C GLY A 454 25.11 -8.88 0.95
N PHE A 455 24.06 -9.33 0.26
CA PHE A 455 22.68 -9.21 0.75
C PHE A 455 22.40 -10.11 1.98
N LEU A 456 22.86 -11.35 1.96
CA LEU A 456 22.80 -12.27 3.10
C LEU A 456 23.92 -11.91 4.09
N THR A 457 23.57 -11.28 5.19
CA THR A 457 24.51 -10.73 6.17
C THR A 457 23.90 -10.66 7.57
N ASN A 458 24.75 -10.66 8.60
CA ASN A 458 24.34 -10.37 9.98
C ASN A 458 24.24 -8.88 10.31
N GLU A 459 24.51 -7.98 9.38
CA GLU A 459 24.14 -6.56 9.48
C GLU A 459 22.63 -6.36 9.27
N ALA A 460 21.97 -7.33 8.64
CA ALA A 460 20.53 -7.35 8.45
C ALA A 460 19.81 -8.08 9.58
N ILE A 461 18.61 -7.61 9.88
CA ILE A 461 17.76 -8.15 10.93
C ILE A 461 16.38 -8.56 10.38
N LEU A 462 15.89 -9.70 10.86
CA LEU A 462 14.52 -10.16 10.64
C LEU A 462 13.66 -9.75 11.83
N ILE A 463 12.55 -9.11 11.56
CA ILE A 463 11.58 -8.67 12.56
C ILE A 463 10.25 -9.37 12.24
N ALA A 464 9.72 -10.14 13.17
CA ALA A 464 8.48 -10.88 12.98
C ALA A 464 7.27 -10.07 13.49
N THR A 465 6.12 -10.18 12.87
CA THR A 465 5.80 -10.98 11.68
C THR A 465 5.08 -10.14 10.63
N GLU A 466 5.37 -10.36 9.38
CA GLU A 466 4.63 -9.79 8.24
C GLU A 466 3.56 -10.80 7.82
N THR A 467 2.28 -10.50 8.04
CA THR A 467 1.16 -11.42 7.75
C THR A 467 0.09 -10.81 6.87
N ARG A 468 0.09 -9.49 6.70
CA ARG A 468 -1.01 -8.76 6.06
C ARG A 468 -0.64 -8.25 4.68
N THR A 469 -0.07 -9.13 3.86
CA THR A 469 0.28 -8.84 2.47
C THR A 469 -0.94 -8.69 1.56
N SER A 470 -2.03 -9.35 1.91
CA SER A 470 -3.32 -9.26 1.23
C SER A 470 -4.44 -9.75 2.14
N SER A 471 -5.69 -9.61 1.69
CA SER A 471 -6.85 -10.17 2.40
C SER A 471 -6.79 -11.69 2.48
N PRO A 472 -7.04 -12.30 3.65
CA PRO A 472 -7.16 -13.75 3.80
C PRO A 472 -8.51 -14.31 3.33
N VAL A 473 -9.42 -13.43 2.93
CA VAL A 473 -10.77 -13.73 2.51
C VAL A 473 -11.06 -13.02 1.19
N ARG A 474 -11.82 -13.64 0.32
CA ARG A 474 -12.44 -13.01 -0.83
C ARG A 474 -13.94 -12.91 -0.61
N ILE A 475 -14.48 -11.70 -0.77
CA ILE A 475 -15.92 -11.47 -0.80
C ILE A 475 -16.35 -11.66 -2.26
N THR A 476 -17.09 -12.72 -2.55
CA THR A 476 -17.39 -13.13 -3.93
C THR A 476 -18.26 -12.11 -4.65
N ARG A 477 -17.91 -11.77 -5.88
CA ARG A 477 -18.67 -10.84 -6.70
C ARG A 477 -18.72 -11.30 -8.16
N ASP A 478 -19.79 -10.92 -8.84
CA ASP A 478 -19.91 -11.12 -10.28
C ASP A 478 -18.86 -10.29 -11.03
N PHE A 479 -18.26 -10.88 -12.04
CA PHE A 479 -17.15 -10.27 -12.78
C PHE A 479 -17.58 -9.05 -13.62
N THR A 480 -18.83 -9.05 -14.10
CA THR A 480 -19.37 -8.01 -14.99
C THR A 480 -20.01 -6.89 -14.20
N THR A 481 -20.89 -7.20 -13.28
CA THR A 481 -21.67 -6.22 -12.51
C THR A 481 -20.94 -5.72 -11.27
N LEU A 482 -19.89 -6.42 -10.85
CA LEU A 482 -19.14 -6.22 -9.60
C LEU A 482 -20.02 -6.27 -8.33
N GLN A 483 -21.29 -6.67 -8.45
CA GLN A 483 -22.14 -6.92 -7.30
C GLN A 483 -21.77 -8.26 -6.66
N HIS A 484 -22.05 -8.39 -5.37
CA HIS A 484 -21.98 -9.69 -4.70
C HIS A 484 -22.82 -10.73 -5.44
N VAL A 485 -22.32 -11.96 -5.54
CA VAL A 485 -22.95 -13.02 -6.39
C VAL A 485 -24.40 -13.32 -6.07
N ARG A 486 -24.87 -13.03 -4.84
CA ARG A 486 -26.26 -13.25 -4.41
C ARG A 486 -26.98 -12.02 -3.89
N ILE A 487 -26.26 -10.92 -3.63
CA ILE A 487 -26.84 -9.71 -3.04
C ILE A 487 -26.70 -8.56 -4.02
N GLN A 488 -27.81 -8.12 -4.60
CA GLN A 488 -27.86 -6.94 -5.46
C GLN A 488 -27.62 -5.67 -4.63
N GLY A 489 -27.03 -4.65 -5.23
CA GLY A 489 -26.74 -3.40 -4.55
C GLY A 489 -25.57 -3.44 -3.54
N LEU A 490 -24.90 -4.61 -3.41
CA LEU A 490 -23.67 -4.75 -2.63
C LEU A 490 -22.48 -4.90 -3.58
N PHE A 491 -21.51 -3.99 -3.49
CA PHE A 491 -20.32 -3.93 -4.33
C PHE A 491 -19.06 -4.17 -3.48
N PRO A 492 -18.60 -5.43 -3.35
CA PRO A 492 -17.32 -5.74 -2.68
C PRO A 492 -16.17 -5.08 -3.44
N CYS A 493 -15.36 -4.26 -2.75
CA CYS A 493 -14.41 -3.35 -3.37
C CYS A 493 -13.02 -3.45 -2.76
N GLY A 494 -12.03 -3.39 -3.62
CA GLY A 494 -10.65 -3.16 -3.26
C GLY A 494 -9.94 -4.35 -2.65
N GLU A 495 -8.95 -4.05 -1.82
CA GLU A 495 -8.06 -5.06 -1.22
C GLU A 495 -8.79 -5.93 -0.19
N GLY A 496 -9.68 -5.34 0.60
CA GLY A 496 -10.46 -6.07 1.59
C GLY A 496 -11.40 -7.12 0.99
N ALA A 497 -11.93 -6.85 -0.18
CA ALA A 497 -12.74 -7.81 -0.92
C ALA A 497 -11.90 -8.84 -1.70
N GLY A 498 -10.58 -8.69 -1.76
CA GLY A 498 -9.66 -9.63 -2.42
C GLY A 498 -9.42 -9.35 -3.90
N TYR A 499 -9.68 -8.13 -4.38
CA TYR A 499 -9.58 -7.76 -5.81
C TYR A 499 -8.50 -6.72 -6.14
N ALA A 500 -7.79 -6.24 -5.14
CA ALA A 500 -6.67 -5.30 -5.28
C ALA A 500 -5.51 -5.68 -4.36
N GLY A 501 -4.33 -5.12 -4.59
CA GLY A 501 -3.13 -5.41 -3.81
C GLY A 501 -2.25 -4.17 -3.58
N GLY A 502 -2.83 -2.97 -3.60
CA GLY A 502 -2.11 -1.72 -3.36
C GLY A 502 -2.97 -0.49 -3.66
N ILE A 503 -2.41 0.70 -3.42
CA ILE A 503 -3.13 1.98 -3.49
C ILE A 503 -3.80 2.20 -4.86
N VAL A 504 -3.03 2.10 -5.95
CA VAL A 504 -3.55 2.37 -7.30
C VAL A 504 -4.54 1.32 -7.74
N SER A 505 -4.27 0.05 -7.52
CA SER A 505 -5.20 -1.03 -7.89
C SER A 505 -6.51 -0.98 -7.09
N ALA A 506 -6.45 -0.57 -5.82
CA ALA A 506 -7.64 -0.35 -5.00
C ALA A 506 -8.43 0.89 -5.50
N GLY A 507 -7.74 1.96 -5.88
CA GLY A 507 -8.36 3.15 -6.47
C GLY A 507 -9.07 2.84 -7.79
N VAL A 508 -8.44 2.11 -8.69
CA VAL A 508 -9.03 1.63 -9.95
C VAL A 508 -10.27 0.79 -9.69
N ASP A 509 -10.19 -0.14 -8.74
CA ASP A 509 -11.33 -1.00 -8.40
C ASP A 509 -12.48 -0.19 -7.76
N GLY A 510 -12.16 0.83 -6.96
CA GLY A 510 -13.12 1.77 -6.41
C GLY A 510 -13.88 2.55 -7.48
N GLU A 511 -13.19 3.09 -8.48
CA GLU A 511 -13.83 3.77 -9.62
C GLU A 511 -14.76 2.81 -10.39
N ARG A 512 -14.33 1.58 -10.63
CA ARG A 512 -15.16 0.57 -11.31
C ARG A 512 -16.40 0.19 -10.51
N CYS A 513 -16.28 0.01 -9.20
CA CYS A 513 -17.43 -0.24 -8.32
C CYS A 513 -18.42 0.93 -8.36
N ALA A 514 -17.94 2.17 -8.37
CA ALA A 514 -18.78 3.35 -8.51
C ALA A 514 -19.52 3.38 -9.84
N GLU A 515 -18.85 3.05 -10.94
CA GLU A 515 -19.46 2.96 -12.29
C GLU A 515 -20.57 1.90 -12.34
N MET A 516 -20.31 0.72 -11.80
CA MET A 516 -21.31 -0.36 -11.76
C MET A 516 -22.47 -0.05 -10.81
N CYS A 517 -22.20 0.66 -9.72
CA CYS A 517 -23.25 1.16 -8.82
C CYS A 517 -24.14 2.18 -9.53
N ALA A 518 -23.57 3.08 -10.34
CA ALA A 518 -24.32 4.01 -11.15
C ALA A 518 -25.21 3.32 -12.20
N GLU A 519 -24.70 2.27 -12.86
CA GLU A 519 -25.50 1.46 -13.78
C GLU A 519 -26.64 0.72 -13.06
N TYR A 520 -26.37 0.17 -11.87
CA TYR A 520 -27.39 -0.47 -11.03
C TYR A 520 -28.54 0.47 -10.68
N LEU A 521 -28.24 1.74 -10.38
CA LEU A 521 -29.26 2.74 -10.01
C LEU A 521 -30.08 3.28 -11.21
N LYS A 522 -29.66 3.03 -12.46
CA LYS A 522 -30.43 3.38 -13.66
C LYS A 522 -31.52 2.35 -14.00
N ASN A 523 -31.36 1.13 -13.52
CA ASN A 523 -32.28 0.00 -13.73
C ASN A 523 -33.22 -0.18 -12.53
#